data_4f5c1b59a37e8fb3b430136a7bad0425
#
_entry.id   4f5c1b59a37e8fb3b430136a7bad0425
#
_cell.length_a   1.000
_cell.length_b   1.000
_cell.length_c   1.000
_cell.angle_alpha   90.00
_cell.angle_beta   90.00
_cell.angle_gamma   90.00
#
_symmetry.space_group_name_H-M   'P 1'
#
loop_
_entity.id
_entity.type
_entity.pdbx_description
1 polymer ?
#
loop_
_entity_poly.entity_id
_entity_poly.type
_entity_poly.pdbx_seq_one_letter_code
_entity_poly.pdbx_strand_id
1 'polypeptide(L)'
;IITPNHSSYLDILTTNIAFPNYFHFMGKAELKRIPMFGIFFKRMNISVNRSSIKDSHKAYKRARNDLRKGISLAIFPEATIPACSPELGPFKNGAFRLAIEMQVPIVPITFLDNWSIFPDNNENRMVLRPGLSRIVIHEPIPTTGLTEEDANNLRDKVAVIIRNTLEQEGRCFFSRKKAGK
;
A
#
# COMPACT_ATOMS: atom_id res chain seq x y z
N ILE A 1 -9.93 -4.81 -3.53
CA ILE A 1 -8.79 -4.50 -2.63
C ILE A 1 -7.93 -3.44 -3.30
N ILE A 2 -7.55 -2.39 -2.57
CA ILE A 2 -6.67 -1.31 -3.01
C ILE A 2 -5.22 -1.69 -2.68
N THR A 3 -4.32 -1.65 -3.66
CA THR A 3 -2.91 -2.05 -3.49
C THR A 3 -1.96 -0.93 -3.94
N PRO A 4 -1.63 0.01 -3.03
CA PRO A 4 -0.68 1.09 -3.34
C PRO A 4 0.77 0.67 -3.13
N ASN A 5 1.73 1.36 -3.80
CA ASN A 5 3.11 1.37 -3.34
C ASN A 5 3.23 2.12 -2.00
N HIS A 6 4.30 1.85 -1.26
CA HIS A 6 4.53 2.47 0.05
C HIS A 6 5.85 3.22 0.07
N SER A 7 5.79 4.53 0.04
CA SER A 7 6.97 5.39 -0.08
C SER A 7 7.10 6.41 1.05
N SER A 8 6.00 6.60 1.81
CA SER A 8 5.89 7.62 2.84
C SER A 8 4.74 7.31 3.81
N TYR A 9 4.80 7.80 5.03
CA TYR A 9 3.64 7.81 5.95
C TYR A 9 2.48 8.66 5.39
N LEU A 10 2.77 9.61 4.50
CA LEU A 10 1.76 10.43 3.83
C LEU A 10 0.83 9.59 2.94
N ASP A 11 1.30 8.43 2.44
CA ASP A 11 0.50 7.53 1.59
C ASP A 11 -0.83 7.12 2.24
N ILE A 12 -0.83 6.99 3.57
CA ILE A 12 -2.03 6.62 4.34
C ILE A 12 -3.06 7.75 4.31
N LEU A 13 -2.62 9.00 4.48
CA LEU A 13 -3.49 10.18 4.45
C LEU A 13 -4.01 10.42 3.03
N THR A 14 -3.13 10.35 2.04
CA THR A 14 -3.49 10.59 0.64
C THR A 14 -4.39 9.50 0.08
N THR A 15 -4.28 8.25 0.56
CA THR A 15 -5.25 7.19 0.21
C THR A 15 -6.67 7.57 0.66
N ASN A 16 -6.84 8.14 1.88
CA ASN A 16 -8.16 8.56 2.36
C ASN A 16 -8.74 9.73 1.54
N ILE A 17 -7.90 10.58 0.97
CA ILE A 17 -8.34 11.69 0.11
C ILE A 17 -8.73 11.16 -1.27
N ALA A 18 -7.96 10.19 -1.81
CA ALA A 18 -8.19 9.62 -3.13
C ALA A 18 -9.45 8.74 -3.21
N PHE A 19 -9.83 8.12 -2.09
CA PHE A 19 -10.99 7.23 -2.00
C PHE A 19 -11.99 7.76 -0.97
N PRO A 20 -13.05 8.45 -1.40
CA PRO A 20 -14.08 8.97 -0.50
C PRO A 20 -14.95 7.88 0.11
N ASN A 21 -14.95 6.67 -0.46
CA ASN A 21 -15.69 5.53 0.06
C ASN A 21 -15.01 4.94 1.29
N TYR A 22 -15.83 4.41 2.20
CA TYR A 22 -15.33 3.78 3.41
C TYR A 22 -14.51 2.52 3.11
N PHE A 23 -13.32 2.44 3.68
CA PHE A 23 -12.44 1.27 3.57
C PHE A 23 -11.61 1.09 4.85
N HIS A 24 -11.08 -0.10 5.05
CA HIS A 24 -10.17 -0.39 6.14
C HIS A 24 -8.73 -0.52 5.63
N PHE A 25 -7.77 0.00 6.38
CA PHE A 25 -6.35 -0.31 6.18
C PHE A 25 -5.98 -1.60 6.89
N MET A 26 -5.18 -2.45 6.23
CA MET A 26 -4.45 -3.52 6.87
C MET A 26 -3.00 -3.08 7.10
N GLY A 27 -2.66 -2.78 8.36
CA GLY A 27 -1.36 -2.19 8.69
C GLY A 27 -0.77 -2.67 10.00
N LYS A 28 0.49 -2.26 10.24
CA LYS A 28 1.27 -2.60 11.43
C LYS A 28 0.64 -2.04 12.71
N ALA A 29 0.58 -2.84 13.77
CA ALA A 29 -0.08 -2.47 15.02
C ALA A 29 0.56 -1.24 15.72
N GLU A 30 1.87 -1.03 15.51
CA GLU A 30 2.63 0.06 16.14
C GLU A 30 2.23 1.45 15.65
N LEU A 31 1.64 1.58 14.45
CA LEU A 31 1.14 2.85 13.95
C LEU A 31 0.07 3.49 14.85
N LYS A 32 -0.58 2.70 15.70
CA LYS A 32 -1.52 3.22 16.71
C LYS A 32 -0.89 4.13 17.77
N ARG A 33 0.44 4.09 17.92
CA ARG A 33 1.18 4.88 18.92
C ARG A 33 1.49 6.30 18.45
N ILE A 34 1.34 6.60 17.16
CA ILE A 34 1.58 7.94 16.63
C ILE A 34 0.36 8.82 16.98
N PRO A 35 0.51 9.92 17.79
CA PRO A 35 -0.60 10.64 18.40
C PRO A 35 -1.70 11.09 17.42
N MET A 36 -1.35 11.65 16.28
CA MET A 36 -2.29 12.16 15.29
C MET A 36 -2.93 11.03 14.47
N PHE A 37 -2.18 9.96 14.20
CA PHE A 37 -2.65 8.81 13.45
C PHE A 37 -3.46 7.82 14.31
N GLY A 38 -3.21 7.77 15.63
CA GLY A 38 -3.82 6.80 16.53
C GLY A 38 -5.36 6.86 16.58
N ILE A 39 -5.94 8.04 16.40
CA ILE A 39 -7.41 8.21 16.39
C ILE A 39 -8.03 7.58 15.12
N PHE A 40 -7.44 7.85 13.95
CA PHE A 40 -7.86 7.26 12.69
C PHE A 40 -7.63 5.73 12.68
N PHE A 41 -6.50 5.27 13.21
CA PHE A 41 -6.14 3.85 13.22
C PHE A 41 -6.95 3.00 14.19
N LYS A 42 -7.52 3.56 15.27
CA LYS A 42 -8.32 2.79 16.23
C LYS A 42 -9.64 2.27 15.67
N ARG A 43 -10.28 2.99 14.77
CA ARG A 43 -11.63 2.66 14.25
C ARG A 43 -11.62 1.99 12.86
N MET A 44 -10.64 2.29 12.02
CA MET A 44 -10.66 1.93 10.59
C MET A 44 -9.62 0.88 10.18
N ASN A 45 -8.86 0.27 11.11
CA ASN A 45 -7.72 -0.55 10.72
C ASN A 45 -7.74 -1.96 11.26
N ILE A 46 -7.31 -2.87 10.40
CA ILE A 46 -6.96 -4.24 10.75
C ILE A 46 -5.49 -4.23 11.15
N SER A 47 -5.24 -4.31 12.47
CA SER A 47 -3.88 -4.36 12.99
C SER A 47 -3.29 -5.75 12.83
N VAL A 48 -2.10 -5.83 12.26
CA VAL A 48 -1.35 -7.06 12.08
C VAL A 48 -0.08 -7.02 12.93
N ASN A 49 0.03 -7.93 13.88
CA ASN A 49 1.31 -8.24 14.50
C ASN A 49 1.98 -9.36 13.70
N ARG A 50 2.96 -9.01 12.88
CA ARG A 50 3.60 -9.93 11.91
C ARG A 50 4.57 -10.92 12.55
N SER A 51 4.99 -10.67 13.78
CA SER A 51 5.81 -11.62 14.54
C SER A 51 4.98 -12.78 15.13
N SER A 52 3.64 -12.66 15.08
CA SER A 52 2.70 -13.67 15.60
C SER A 52 1.87 -14.27 14.46
N ILE A 53 2.05 -15.55 14.19
CA ILE A 53 1.24 -16.31 13.20
C ILE A 53 -0.24 -16.24 13.58
N LYS A 54 -0.55 -16.35 14.89
CA LYS A 54 -1.92 -16.28 15.42
C LYS A 54 -2.59 -14.93 15.14
N ASP A 55 -1.85 -13.83 15.29
CA ASP A 55 -2.39 -12.49 15.06
C ASP A 55 -2.53 -12.20 13.56
N SER A 56 -1.59 -12.69 12.75
CA SER A 56 -1.69 -12.63 11.28
C SER A 56 -2.93 -13.38 10.78
N HIS A 57 -3.22 -14.56 11.34
CA HIS A 57 -4.42 -15.33 11.00
C HIS A 57 -5.71 -14.62 11.42
N LYS A 58 -5.74 -14.00 12.62
CA LYS A 58 -6.90 -13.19 13.06
C LYS A 58 -7.13 -11.99 12.15
N ALA A 59 -6.07 -11.29 11.77
CA ALA A 59 -6.15 -10.15 10.86
C ALA A 59 -6.69 -10.57 9.48
N TYR A 60 -6.22 -11.70 8.96
CA TYR A 60 -6.70 -12.27 7.70
C TYR A 60 -8.19 -12.64 7.76
N LYS A 61 -8.62 -13.32 8.83
CA LYS A 61 -10.04 -13.65 9.06
C LYS A 61 -10.92 -12.40 9.14
N ARG A 62 -10.44 -11.33 9.79
CA ARG A 62 -11.15 -10.05 9.86
C ARG A 62 -11.25 -9.41 8.47
N ALA A 63 -10.16 -9.39 7.71
CA ALA A 63 -10.13 -8.87 6.36
C ALA A 63 -11.17 -9.55 5.44
N ARG A 64 -11.25 -10.88 5.50
CA ARG A 64 -12.28 -11.66 4.79
C ARG A 64 -13.71 -11.25 5.18
N ASN A 65 -13.95 -11.11 6.49
CA ASN A 65 -15.26 -10.71 6.98
C ASN A 65 -15.66 -9.30 6.54
N ASP A 66 -14.70 -8.37 6.51
CA ASP A 66 -14.91 -7.00 6.06
C ASP A 66 -15.26 -6.97 4.55
N LEU A 67 -14.49 -7.72 3.72
CA LEU A 67 -14.81 -7.87 2.30
C LEU A 67 -16.18 -8.48 2.04
N ARG A 68 -16.60 -9.50 2.83
CA ARG A 68 -17.95 -10.10 2.73
C ARG A 68 -19.07 -9.12 3.05
N LYS A 69 -18.77 -8.10 3.86
CA LYS A 69 -19.71 -7.01 4.18
C LYS A 69 -19.68 -5.87 3.15
N GLY A 70 -18.90 -6.01 2.08
CA GLY A 70 -18.74 -4.98 1.06
C GLY A 70 -17.76 -3.87 1.45
N ILE A 71 -17.01 -4.02 2.56
CA ILE A 71 -16.03 -3.04 3.00
C ILE A 71 -14.74 -3.26 2.21
N SER A 72 -14.29 -2.23 1.50
CA SER A 72 -13.01 -2.25 0.78
C SER A 72 -11.81 -2.31 1.73
N LEU A 73 -10.70 -2.86 1.26
CA LEU A 73 -9.45 -2.91 2.02
C LEU A 73 -8.32 -2.22 1.26
N ALA A 74 -7.52 -1.41 1.96
CA ALA A 74 -6.25 -0.91 1.47
C ALA A 74 -5.12 -1.69 2.14
N ILE A 75 -4.30 -2.34 1.31
CA ILE A 75 -3.20 -3.21 1.75
C ILE A 75 -1.95 -2.82 0.98
N PHE A 76 -0.94 -2.30 1.68
CA PHE A 76 0.37 -2.05 1.10
C PHE A 76 1.10 -3.38 0.88
N PRO A 77 1.32 -3.84 -0.36
CA PRO A 77 1.89 -5.15 -0.60
C PRO A 77 3.38 -5.25 -0.21
N GLU A 78 4.09 -4.13 -0.14
CA GLU A 78 5.46 -4.05 0.38
C GLU A 78 5.54 -4.30 1.88
N ALA A 79 4.42 -4.11 2.57
CA ALA A 79 4.28 -4.33 4.00
C ALA A 79 5.03 -3.34 4.92
N THR A 80 5.94 -2.58 4.43
CA THR A 80 6.69 -1.51 5.10
C THR A 80 7.15 -0.51 4.06
N ILE A 81 7.56 0.69 4.48
CA ILE A 81 8.27 1.60 3.58
C ILE A 81 9.64 0.98 3.32
N PRO A 82 10.00 0.65 2.07
CA PRO A 82 11.30 0.03 1.79
C PRO A 82 12.44 1.02 1.97
N ALA A 83 13.61 0.53 2.41
CA ALA A 83 14.81 1.35 2.54
C ALA A 83 15.29 1.93 1.20
N CYS A 84 14.90 1.30 0.08
CA CYS A 84 15.18 1.78 -1.28
C CYS A 84 14.14 2.79 -1.78
N SER A 85 13.16 3.21 -0.93
CA SER A 85 12.15 4.19 -1.33
C SER A 85 12.81 5.41 -1.99
N PRO A 86 12.24 5.86 -3.10
CA PRO A 86 10.96 5.55 -3.73
C PRO A 86 10.98 4.37 -4.72
N GLU A 87 12.07 3.61 -4.82
CA GLU A 87 12.06 2.35 -5.58
C GLU A 87 11.14 1.34 -4.88
N LEU A 88 10.48 0.49 -5.67
CA LEU A 88 9.59 -0.54 -5.12
C LEU A 88 10.37 -1.60 -4.37
N GLY A 89 9.91 -1.91 -3.17
CA GLY A 89 10.30 -3.11 -2.45
C GLY A 89 9.59 -4.37 -2.96
N PRO A 90 9.97 -5.54 -2.43
CA PRO A 90 9.34 -6.81 -2.82
C PRO A 90 7.90 -6.89 -2.32
N PHE A 91 6.96 -7.24 -3.22
CA PHE A 91 5.56 -7.43 -2.88
C PHE A 91 5.30 -8.78 -2.20
N LYS A 92 4.51 -8.77 -1.14
CA LYS A 92 4.03 -9.95 -0.43
C LYS A 92 2.72 -10.46 -1.04
N ASN A 93 2.51 -11.77 -1.04
CA ASN A 93 1.33 -12.40 -1.66
C ASN A 93 0.01 -12.21 -0.90
N GLY A 94 0.02 -11.73 0.33
CA GLY A 94 -1.15 -11.72 1.20
C GLY A 94 -2.39 -11.02 0.62
N ALA A 95 -2.22 -9.84 0.02
CA ALA A 95 -3.30 -9.09 -0.60
C ALA A 95 -3.87 -9.81 -1.84
N PHE A 96 -2.99 -10.42 -2.65
CA PHE A 96 -3.35 -11.09 -3.90
C PHE A 96 -4.09 -12.40 -3.65
N ARG A 97 -3.59 -13.22 -2.71
CA ARG A 97 -4.31 -14.44 -2.25
C ARG A 97 -5.68 -14.10 -1.69
N LEU A 98 -5.78 -13.05 -0.87
CA LEU A 98 -7.06 -12.61 -0.31
C LEU A 98 -8.03 -12.16 -1.41
N ALA A 99 -7.55 -11.41 -2.41
CA ALA A 99 -8.38 -10.96 -3.53
C ALA A 99 -8.90 -12.14 -4.35
N ILE A 100 -8.05 -13.11 -4.66
CA ILE A 100 -8.41 -14.32 -5.39
C ILE A 100 -9.41 -15.17 -4.56
N GLU A 101 -9.13 -15.41 -3.29
CA GLU A 101 -10.02 -16.18 -2.41
C GLU A 101 -11.42 -15.57 -2.33
N MET A 102 -11.48 -14.23 -2.28
CA MET A 102 -12.74 -13.49 -2.18
C MET A 102 -13.35 -13.13 -3.53
N GLN A 103 -12.67 -13.44 -4.64
CA GLN A 103 -13.07 -13.10 -6.02
C GLN A 103 -13.40 -11.61 -6.18
N VAL A 104 -12.61 -10.73 -5.53
CA VAL A 104 -12.78 -9.27 -5.57
C VAL A 104 -11.64 -8.63 -6.36
N PRO A 105 -11.91 -7.57 -7.13
CA PRO A 105 -10.89 -6.94 -7.95
C PRO A 105 -9.77 -6.30 -7.11
N ILE A 106 -8.58 -6.21 -7.71
CA ILE A 106 -7.45 -5.42 -7.21
C ILE A 106 -7.42 -4.07 -7.93
N VAL A 107 -7.28 -3.00 -7.18
CA VAL A 107 -7.06 -1.65 -7.72
C VAL A 107 -5.64 -1.22 -7.36
N PRO A 108 -4.69 -1.25 -8.31
CA PRO A 108 -3.36 -0.73 -8.09
C PRO A 108 -3.38 0.79 -7.98
N ILE A 109 -2.52 1.36 -7.11
CA ILE A 109 -2.33 2.80 -6.97
C ILE A 109 -0.84 3.11 -6.99
N THR A 110 -0.48 4.19 -7.65
CA THR A 110 0.89 4.71 -7.63
C THR A 110 0.94 6.09 -6.99
N PHE A 111 1.61 6.19 -5.84
CA PHE A 111 2.03 7.46 -5.25
C PHE A 111 3.36 7.88 -5.87
N LEU A 112 3.37 9.06 -6.51
CA LEU A 112 4.53 9.51 -7.26
C LEU A 112 5.49 10.36 -6.42
N ASP A 113 4.96 11.21 -5.52
CA ASP A 113 5.73 12.30 -4.92
C ASP A 113 5.81 12.25 -3.38
N ASN A 114 4.98 11.44 -2.72
CA ASN A 114 4.87 11.43 -1.24
C ASN A 114 6.21 11.20 -0.53
N TRP A 115 7.09 10.39 -1.11
CA TRP A 115 8.44 10.14 -0.62
C TRP A 115 9.30 11.41 -0.51
N SER A 116 9.08 12.40 -1.38
CA SER A 116 9.82 13.66 -1.38
C SER A 116 9.22 14.70 -0.43
N ILE A 117 7.89 14.63 -0.21
CA ILE A 117 7.15 15.53 0.67
C ILE A 117 7.37 15.15 2.14
N PHE A 118 7.23 13.86 2.45
CA PHE A 118 7.40 13.35 3.79
C PHE A 118 8.19 12.04 3.78
N PRO A 119 9.54 12.12 3.59
CA PRO A 119 10.39 10.95 3.55
C PRO A 119 10.40 10.20 4.89
N ASP A 120 10.48 8.87 4.83
CA ASP A 120 10.81 8.04 6.00
C ASP A 120 12.32 8.14 6.25
N ASN A 121 12.69 9.10 7.09
CA ASN A 121 14.08 9.27 7.50
C ASN A 121 14.30 8.45 8.78
N ASN A 122 15.19 7.46 8.72
CA ASN A 122 15.63 6.67 9.87
C ASN A 122 16.26 7.52 11.02
N GLU A 123 16.35 8.83 10.84
CA GLU A 123 17.02 9.78 11.73
C GLU A 123 16.11 10.39 12.82
N ASN A 124 14.91 9.84 13.08
CA ASN A 124 13.94 10.41 14.06
C ASN A 124 13.54 11.89 13.79
N ARG A 125 13.87 12.46 12.65
CA ARG A 125 13.48 13.81 12.26
C ARG A 125 12.31 13.76 11.27
N MET A 126 11.16 14.25 11.71
CA MET A 126 10.03 14.48 10.81
C MET A 126 10.35 15.69 9.92
N VAL A 127 10.70 15.44 8.67
CA VAL A 127 10.94 16.49 7.67
C VAL A 127 9.76 16.53 6.73
N LEU A 128 8.94 17.58 6.84
CA LEU A 128 7.85 17.84 5.92
C LEU A 128 8.28 18.95 4.95
N ARG A 129 8.12 18.69 3.65
CA ARG A 129 8.44 19.64 2.59
C ARG A 129 7.18 20.03 1.84
N PRO A 130 7.04 21.28 1.38
CA PRO A 130 5.95 21.64 0.49
C PRO A 130 6.09 20.88 -0.84
N GLY A 131 4.97 20.45 -1.41
CA GLY A 131 4.97 19.72 -2.67
C GLY A 131 3.58 19.29 -3.10
N LEU A 132 3.48 18.85 -4.35
CA LEU A 132 2.26 18.28 -4.92
C LEU A 132 2.30 16.76 -4.77
N SER A 133 1.28 16.18 -4.14
CA SER A 133 1.10 14.74 -4.06
C SER A 133 0.28 14.25 -5.25
N ARG A 134 0.95 13.73 -6.28
CA ARG A 134 0.29 13.12 -7.43
C ARG A 134 0.01 11.65 -7.16
N ILE A 135 -1.18 11.22 -7.55
CA ILE A 135 -1.66 9.85 -7.36
C ILE A 135 -2.21 9.34 -8.68
N VAL A 136 -1.78 8.16 -9.11
CA VAL A 136 -2.35 7.46 -10.26
C VAL A 136 -3.17 6.28 -9.76
N ILE A 137 -4.46 6.28 -10.05
CA ILE A 137 -5.37 5.16 -9.78
C ILE A 137 -5.50 4.38 -11.07
N HIS A 138 -5.10 3.11 -11.06
CA HIS A 138 -5.14 2.24 -12.24
C HIS A 138 -6.47 1.52 -12.35
N GLU A 139 -6.74 1.01 -13.56
CA GLU A 139 -7.91 0.18 -13.84
C GLU A 139 -7.96 -1.05 -12.91
N PRO A 140 -9.13 -1.38 -12.38
CA PRO A 140 -9.30 -2.57 -11.56
C PRO A 140 -8.95 -3.84 -12.31
N ILE A 141 -8.15 -4.69 -11.70
CA ILE A 141 -7.79 -6.01 -12.24
C ILE A 141 -8.78 -7.03 -11.67
N PRO A 142 -9.61 -7.68 -12.48
CA PRO A 142 -10.53 -8.70 -12.03
C PRO A 142 -9.78 -9.94 -11.55
N THR A 143 -10.33 -10.61 -10.54
CA THR A 143 -9.81 -11.88 -10.01
C THR A 143 -10.79 -13.04 -10.21
N THR A 144 -11.91 -12.79 -10.86
CA THR A 144 -12.94 -13.80 -11.14
C THR A 144 -12.33 -14.95 -11.96
N GLY A 145 -12.46 -16.16 -11.46
CA GLY A 145 -11.93 -17.37 -12.09
C GLY A 145 -10.45 -17.64 -11.82
N LEU A 146 -9.73 -16.72 -11.15
CA LEU A 146 -8.35 -16.98 -10.71
C LEU A 146 -8.33 -17.95 -9.52
N THR A 147 -7.26 -18.74 -9.46
CA THR A 147 -6.97 -19.70 -8.40
C THR A 147 -5.78 -19.26 -7.55
N GLU A 148 -5.51 -19.93 -6.45
CA GLU A 148 -4.37 -19.59 -5.59
C GLU A 148 -3.02 -19.65 -6.34
N GLU A 149 -2.91 -20.50 -7.36
CA GLU A 149 -1.71 -20.63 -8.21
C GLU A 149 -1.40 -19.35 -8.99
N ASP A 150 -2.44 -18.55 -9.31
CA ASP A 150 -2.32 -17.28 -10.03
C ASP A 150 -1.83 -16.12 -9.15
N ALA A 151 -1.71 -16.33 -7.83
CA ALA A 151 -1.40 -15.25 -6.90
C ALA A 151 -0.05 -14.58 -7.19
N ASN A 152 0.95 -15.34 -7.62
CA ASN A 152 2.26 -14.80 -8.00
C ASN A 152 2.16 -13.96 -9.28
N ASN A 153 1.46 -14.47 -10.30
CA ASN A 153 1.28 -13.77 -11.56
C ASN A 153 0.51 -12.44 -11.37
N LEU A 154 -0.54 -12.46 -10.55
CA LEU A 154 -1.32 -11.27 -10.22
C LEU A 154 -0.46 -10.23 -9.46
N ARG A 155 0.34 -10.66 -8.49
CA ARG A 155 1.29 -9.81 -7.76
C ARG A 155 2.27 -9.15 -8.70
N ASP A 156 2.90 -9.93 -9.57
CA ASP A 156 3.94 -9.44 -10.47
C ASP A 156 3.34 -8.49 -11.53
N LYS A 157 2.13 -8.77 -12.02
CA LYS A 157 1.39 -7.85 -12.88
C LYS A 157 1.16 -6.50 -12.22
N VAL A 158 0.71 -6.48 -10.97
CA VAL A 158 0.48 -5.24 -10.21
C VAL A 158 1.81 -4.50 -9.98
N ALA A 159 2.88 -5.22 -9.61
CA ALA A 159 4.20 -4.62 -9.41
C ALA A 159 4.75 -3.98 -10.70
N VAL A 160 4.54 -4.62 -11.86
CA VAL A 160 4.95 -4.08 -13.17
C VAL A 160 4.16 -2.81 -13.50
N ILE A 161 2.84 -2.78 -13.28
CA ILE A 161 2.00 -1.60 -13.53
C ILE A 161 2.52 -0.40 -12.72
N ILE A 162 2.71 -0.58 -11.41
CA ILE A 162 3.18 0.48 -10.53
C ILE A 162 4.59 0.93 -10.90
N ARG A 163 5.50 -0.01 -11.19
CA ARG A 163 6.88 0.29 -11.59
C ARG A 163 6.93 1.11 -12.88
N ASN A 164 6.22 0.70 -13.91
CA ASN A 164 6.18 1.42 -15.18
C ASN A 164 5.67 2.85 -14.99
N THR A 165 4.67 3.05 -14.14
CA THR A 165 4.14 4.38 -13.83
C THR A 165 5.16 5.23 -13.08
N LEU A 166 5.87 4.67 -12.11
CA LEU A 166 6.96 5.36 -11.41
C LEU A 166 8.09 5.76 -12.38
N GLU A 167 8.42 4.90 -13.34
CA GLU A 167 9.45 5.17 -14.34
C GLU A 167 9.04 6.24 -15.35
N GLN A 168 7.78 6.22 -15.79
CA GLN A 168 7.24 7.16 -16.78
C GLN A 168 6.97 8.54 -16.19
N GLU A 169 6.36 8.60 -15.02
CA GLU A 169 5.86 9.82 -14.40
C GLU A 169 6.81 10.39 -13.33
N GLY A 170 7.67 9.57 -12.77
CA GLY A 170 8.64 9.92 -11.73
C GLY A 170 9.88 10.62 -12.25
N ARG A 171 9.77 11.49 -13.27
CA ARG A 171 10.88 12.13 -13.98
C ARG A 171 11.97 12.78 -13.10
N CYS A 172 11.63 13.24 -11.93
CA CYS A 172 12.59 13.81 -10.97
C CYS A 172 13.48 12.76 -10.31
N PHE A 173 13.09 11.50 -10.35
CA PHE A 173 13.71 10.41 -9.61
C PHE A 173 14.90 9.80 -10.36
N PHE A 174 14.70 9.51 -11.65
CA PHE A 174 15.71 8.88 -12.48
C PHE A 174 16.76 9.86 -13.01
N SER A 175 16.44 11.17 -13.10
CA SER A 175 17.41 12.20 -13.54
C SER A 175 18.54 12.42 -12.53
N ARG A 176 18.30 12.23 -11.22
CA ARG A 176 19.34 12.35 -10.19
C ARG A 176 20.35 11.20 -10.19
N LYS A 177 19.95 9.98 -10.57
CA LYS A 177 20.89 8.85 -10.71
C LYS A 177 21.83 8.99 -11.90
N LYS A 178 21.44 9.72 -12.97
CA LYS A 178 22.30 9.97 -14.14
C LYS A 178 23.30 11.09 -13.93
N ALA A 179 23.07 12.01 -13.00
CA ALA A 179 23.96 13.13 -12.70
C ALA A 179 25.03 12.81 -11.63
N GLY A 180 25.00 11.63 -11.03
CA GLY A 180 25.89 11.17 -9.96
C GLY A 180 26.87 10.06 -10.37
N LYS A 181 27.17 9.92 -11.68
CA LYS A 181 28.25 9.05 -12.19
C LYS A 181 29.36 9.86 -12.81
#